data_3e1f3b7055ea24ff3b929cff2b9a327c
#
_entry.id   3e1f3b7055ea24ff3b929cff2b9a327c
#
_cell.length_a   1.000
_cell.length_b   1.000
_cell.length_c   1.000
_cell.angle_alpha   90.00
_cell.angle_beta   90.00
_cell.angle_gamma   90.00
#
_symmetry.space_group_name_H-M   'P 1'
#
loop_
_entity.id
_entity.type
_entity.pdbx_description
1 polymer ?
#
loop_
_entity_poly.entity_id
_entity_poly.type
_entity_poly.pdbx_seq_one_letter_code
_entity_poly.pdbx_strand_id
1 'polypeptide(L)'
;MAKKNFYIRSALFVPAANLDRIPKALATDASIVIVDLEDAVEADAKFSVRQQLERWANDNPGRRFFLRINSAKSPWFIDDLAFAGRIDKSILGVVLPKAESSKDIIPVERLGVPVVPLIETAAGVTNLKDICSVDGVTRLSFGELDMCLSLGVDRHSKGAKRLINHIRAEICLHSRAAKLNPPLDTVYPNFQDAAGFRKRLKLAKEMGFGGSLCIHPKQLEVVHDVFMPKPEDLAWAKRVVDATKKFGNSVFQLDGEMIDKPVIEHAQAILKETDGVVITR
;
A
#
# COMPACT_ATOMS: atom_id res chain seq x y z
N MET A 1 -4.51 -6.92 19.16
CA MET A 1 -4.94 -5.52 18.88
C MET A 1 -5.79 -5.52 17.62
N ALA A 2 -6.88 -4.75 17.55
CA ALA A 2 -7.67 -4.62 16.32
C ALA A 2 -6.76 -4.03 15.22
N LYS A 3 -6.65 -4.72 14.05
CA LYS A 3 -5.89 -4.21 12.90
C LYS A 3 -6.48 -2.84 12.55
N LYS A 4 -5.72 -1.75 12.72
CA LYS A 4 -6.17 -0.42 12.33
C LYS A 4 -6.41 -0.41 10.82
N ASN A 5 -7.66 -0.31 10.42
CA ASN A 5 -8.07 -0.24 9.03
C ASN A 5 -7.83 1.19 8.51
N PHE A 6 -6.73 1.38 7.81
CA PHE A 6 -6.48 2.62 7.09
C PHE A 6 -6.79 2.44 5.61
N TYR A 7 -7.64 3.31 5.07
CA TYR A 7 -7.90 3.34 3.64
C TYR A 7 -6.78 4.11 2.94
N ILE A 8 -5.86 3.40 2.28
CA ILE A 8 -4.71 3.99 1.59
C ILE A 8 -4.92 3.84 0.09
N ARG A 9 -5.15 4.96 -0.61
CA ARG A 9 -5.22 5.00 -2.08
C ARG A 9 -3.87 5.32 -2.70
N SER A 10 -3.16 6.27 -2.12
CA SER A 10 -1.87 6.74 -2.63
C SER A 10 -0.80 6.67 -1.55
N ALA A 11 0.36 6.12 -1.92
CA ALA A 11 1.52 6.02 -1.06
C ALA A 11 2.71 6.69 -1.77
N LEU A 12 3.04 7.92 -1.36
CA LEU A 12 4.04 8.76 -2.03
C LEU A 12 5.43 8.53 -1.44
N PHE A 13 6.37 8.06 -2.26
CA PHE A 13 7.77 7.92 -1.88
C PHE A 13 8.49 9.26 -1.81
N VAL A 14 9.35 9.40 -0.80
CA VAL A 14 10.32 10.48 -0.64
C VAL A 14 11.66 9.89 -0.24
N PRO A 15 12.75 10.14 -0.97
CA PRO A 15 14.09 9.73 -0.55
C PRO A 15 14.46 10.31 0.82
N ALA A 16 14.91 9.48 1.75
CA ALA A 16 15.36 9.94 3.07
C ALA A 16 16.58 10.90 3.00
N ALA A 17 17.36 10.81 1.92
CA ALA A 17 18.45 11.74 1.67
C ALA A 17 18.00 13.19 1.38
N ASN A 18 16.71 13.40 1.05
CA ASN A 18 16.15 14.71 0.70
C ASN A 18 15.18 15.21 1.78
N LEU A 19 15.69 15.49 2.97
CA LEU A 19 14.89 15.88 4.15
C LEU A 19 13.98 17.10 3.89
N ASP A 20 14.40 18.05 3.05
CA ASP A 20 13.61 19.22 2.64
C ASP A 20 12.34 18.88 1.86
N ARG A 21 12.27 17.68 1.28
CA ARG A 21 11.10 17.19 0.55
C ARG A 21 10.07 16.52 1.45
N ILE A 22 10.45 16.05 2.63
CA ILE A 22 9.52 15.37 3.54
C ILE A 22 8.35 16.28 3.93
N PRO A 23 8.56 17.52 4.42
CA PRO A 23 7.45 18.43 4.73
C PRO A 23 6.56 18.74 3.52
N LYS A 24 7.16 18.87 2.33
CA LYS A 24 6.43 19.13 1.07
C LYS A 24 5.53 17.94 0.71
N ALA A 25 6.04 16.72 0.84
CA ALA A 25 5.26 15.50 0.60
C ALA A 25 4.13 15.32 1.62
N LEU A 26 4.40 15.57 2.91
CA LEU A 26 3.40 15.52 3.98
C LEU A 26 2.30 16.58 3.83
N ALA A 27 2.55 17.65 3.08
CA ALA A 27 1.57 18.69 2.77
C ALA A 27 0.70 18.36 1.54
N THR A 28 1.00 17.27 0.80
CA THR A 28 0.19 16.81 -0.33
C THR A 28 -1.06 16.06 0.13
N ASP A 29 -1.92 15.71 -0.83
CA ASP A 29 -3.10 14.87 -0.59
C ASP A 29 -2.79 13.36 -0.61
N ALA A 30 -1.52 12.96 -0.54
CA ALA A 30 -1.15 11.55 -0.41
C ALA A 30 -1.81 10.93 0.83
N SER A 31 -2.39 9.74 0.69
CA SER A 31 -2.96 9.02 1.84
C SER A 31 -1.88 8.72 2.89
N ILE A 32 -0.69 8.34 2.42
CA ILE A 32 0.52 8.18 3.22
C ILE A 32 1.75 8.67 2.45
N VAL A 33 2.76 9.12 3.19
CA VAL A 33 4.10 9.37 2.68
C VAL A 33 5.01 8.25 3.16
N ILE A 34 5.85 7.73 2.27
CA ILE A 34 6.86 6.70 2.56
C ILE A 34 8.24 7.35 2.46
N VAL A 35 8.90 7.52 3.59
CA VAL A 35 10.32 7.94 3.62
C VAL A 35 11.19 6.72 3.35
N ASP A 36 12.05 6.83 2.34
CA ASP A 36 12.75 5.70 1.76
C ASP A 36 14.22 5.64 2.16
N LEU A 37 14.63 4.57 2.85
CA LEU A 37 16.03 4.25 3.19
C LEU A 37 16.66 3.21 2.25
N GLU A 38 15.89 2.62 1.33
CA GLU A 38 16.38 1.55 0.45
C GLU A 38 17.00 2.11 -0.83
N ASP A 39 16.37 1.92 -1.97
CA ASP A 39 16.94 2.18 -3.30
C ASP A 39 17.30 3.67 -3.55
N ALA A 40 16.62 4.57 -2.84
CA ALA A 40 16.83 6.01 -2.99
C ALA A 40 18.00 6.56 -2.14
N VAL A 41 18.77 5.69 -1.48
CA VAL A 41 19.92 6.07 -0.65
C VAL A 41 21.13 5.20 -1.01
N GLU A 42 22.23 5.85 -1.40
CA GLU A 42 23.48 5.16 -1.70
C GLU A 42 24.04 4.39 -0.48
N ALA A 43 24.76 3.30 -0.74
CA ALA A 43 25.24 2.38 0.29
C ALA A 43 26.09 3.05 1.37
N ASP A 44 26.99 3.92 0.97
CA ASP A 44 27.92 4.67 1.86
C ASP A 44 27.21 5.79 2.63
N ALA A 45 26.08 6.29 2.12
CA ALA A 45 25.28 7.34 2.75
C ALA A 45 24.28 6.82 3.79
N LYS A 46 23.95 5.53 3.82
CA LYS A 46 22.86 4.99 4.66
C LYS A 46 23.02 5.31 6.15
N PHE A 47 24.21 5.25 6.68
CA PHE A 47 24.46 5.59 8.08
C PHE A 47 24.19 7.09 8.35
N SER A 48 24.78 7.98 7.56
CA SER A 48 24.62 9.42 7.73
C SER A 48 23.17 9.89 7.50
N VAL A 49 22.46 9.28 6.52
CA VAL A 49 21.06 9.58 6.24
C VAL A 49 20.16 9.19 7.43
N ARG A 50 20.39 8.01 8.06
CA ARG A 50 19.65 7.64 9.28
C ARG A 50 19.86 8.65 10.39
N GLN A 51 21.08 9.10 10.64
CA GLN A 51 21.35 10.11 11.65
C GLN A 51 20.67 11.45 11.36
N GLN A 52 20.69 11.88 10.11
CA GLN A 52 20.03 13.12 9.70
C GLN A 52 18.51 13.03 9.83
N LEU A 53 17.91 11.90 9.42
CA LEU A 53 16.49 11.66 9.55
C LEU A 53 16.05 11.57 11.03
N GLU A 54 16.88 10.99 11.91
CA GLU A 54 16.63 10.94 13.35
C GLU A 54 16.57 12.34 13.96
N ARG A 55 17.53 13.20 13.64
CA ARG A 55 17.51 14.62 14.06
C ARG A 55 16.29 15.33 13.53
N TRP A 56 16.00 15.16 12.23
CA TRP A 56 14.84 15.77 11.61
C TRP A 56 13.53 15.34 12.30
N ALA A 57 13.36 14.06 12.62
CA ALA A 57 12.17 13.54 13.29
C ALA A 57 12.02 14.13 14.71
N ASN A 58 13.12 14.28 15.44
CA ASN A 58 13.14 14.90 16.76
C ASN A 58 12.81 16.40 16.72
N ASP A 59 13.29 17.11 15.69
CA ASP A 59 13.06 18.55 15.50
C ASP A 59 11.65 18.83 14.94
N ASN A 60 10.94 17.82 14.45
CA ASN A 60 9.60 17.93 13.86
C ASN A 60 8.57 17.01 14.57
N PRO A 61 8.31 17.20 15.87
CA PRO A 61 7.40 16.36 16.64
C PRO A 61 5.98 16.43 16.04
N GLY A 62 5.32 15.25 15.95
CA GLY A 62 3.98 15.13 15.40
C GLY A 62 3.95 14.92 13.87
N ARG A 63 5.06 15.07 13.16
CA ARG A 63 5.15 14.64 11.75
C ARG A 63 5.29 13.12 11.68
N ARG A 64 4.39 12.47 10.96
CA ARG A 64 4.30 11.01 10.90
C ARG A 64 4.31 10.52 9.46
N PHE A 65 5.01 9.40 9.22
CA PHE A 65 5.19 8.81 7.89
C PHE A 65 5.35 7.28 7.98
N PHE A 66 5.25 6.60 6.85
CA PHE A 66 5.72 5.23 6.71
C PHE A 66 7.22 5.23 6.37
N LEU A 67 7.95 4.26 6.89
CA LEU A 67 9.37 4.11 6.62
C LEU A 67 9.61 2.89 5.73
N ARG A 68 10.20 3.04 4.55
CA ARG A 68 10.75 1.89 3.82
C ARG A 68 12.18 1.67 4.30
N ILE A 69 12.38 0.54 4.97
CA ILE A 69 13.68 0.07 5.44
C ILE A 69 14.38 -0.75 4.36
N ASN A 70 15.63 -1.11 4.57
CA ASN A 70 16.34 -2.04 3.69
C ASN A 70 15.80 -3.48 3.87
N SER A 71 15.96 -4.33 2.85
CA SER A 71 15.48 -5.71 2.86
C SER A 71 16.11 -6.54 4.00
N ALA A 72 15.42 -7.58 4.44
CA ALA A 72 15.88 -8.46 5.52
C ALA A 72 17.23 -9.14 5.24
N LYS A 73 17.60 -9.28 3.97
CA LYS A 73 18.88 -9.85 3.53
C LYS A 73 20.01 -8.82 3.41
N SER A 74 19.70 -7.54 3.59
CA SER A 74 20.72 -6.48 3.48
C SER A 74 21.54 -6.33 4.75
N PRO A 75 22.79 -5.87 4.67
CA PRO A 75 23.61 -5.60 5.85
C PRO A 75 23.09 -4.46 6.72
N TRP A 76 22.19 -3.63 6.20
CA TRP A 76 21.64 -2.46 6.90
C TRP A 76 20.34 -2.75 7.67
N PHE A 77 19.75 -3.94 7.51
CA PHE A 77 18.43 -4.28 8.04
C PHE A 77 18.33 -4.10 9.57
N ILE A 78 19.32 -4.63 10.30
CA ILE A 78 19.32 -4.56 11.77
C ILE A 78 19.48 -3.11 12.26
N ASP A 79 20.33 -2.34 11.60
CA ASP A 79 20.51 -0.92 11.91
C ASP A 79 19.24 -0.11 11.63
N ASP A 80 18.52 -0.44 10.55
CA ASP A 80 17.24 0.20 10.21
C ASP A 80 16.16 -0.12 11.23
N LEU A 81 16.09 -1.35 11.74
CA LEU A 81 15.17 -1.72 12.82
C LEU A 81 15.47 -0.95 14.12
N ALA A 82 16.74 -0.91 14.51
CA ALA A 82 17.18 -0.15 15.69
C ALA A 82 16.86 1.34 15.53
N PHE A 83 17.09 1.91 14.34
CA PHE A 83 16.76 3.29 14.01
C PHE A 83 15.24 3.52 14.08
N ALA A 84 14.43 2.66 13.48
CA ALA A 84 12.97 2.76 13.52
C ALA A 84 12.44 2.78 14.95
N GLY A 85 13.01 1.98 15.85
CA GLY A 85 12.65 1.99 17.27
C GLY A 85 12.98 3.30 17.99
N ARG A 86 14.01 4.04 17.55
CA ARG A 86 14.35 5.35 18.16
C ARG A 86 13.44 6.49 17.72
N ILE A 87 12.84 6.39 16.53
CA ILE A 87 11.90 7.38 15.99
C ILE A 87 10.45 6.87 15.96
N ASP A 88 10.09 5.97 16.85
CA ASP A 88 8.80 5.25 16.90
C ASP A 88 7.58 6.19 16.83
N LYS A 89 7.67 7.37 17.48
CA LYS A 89 6.60 8.39 17.48
C LYS A 89 6.32 8.98 16.10
N SER A 90 7.31 8.96 15.21
CA SER A 90 7.20 9.47 13.83
C SER A 90 6.80 8.38 12.83
N ILE A 91 6.78 7.09 13.23
CA ILE A 91 6.48 5.99 12.34
C ILE A 91 5.02 5.55 12.45
N LEU A 92 4.30 5.61 11.33
CA LEU A 92 2.94 5.09 11.19
C LEU A 92 2.92 3.60 10.80
N GLY A 93 3.97 3.13 10.14
CA GLY A 93 4.14 1.77 9.67
C GLY A 93 5.46 1.61 8.92
N VAL A 94 5.80 0.37 8.60
CA VAL A 94 7.02 0.02 7.88
C VAL A 94 6.68 -0.68 6.57
N VAL A 95 7.33 -0.26 5.49
CA VAL A 95 7.35 -0.96 4.20
C VAL A 95 8.61 -1.83 4.18
N LEU A 96 8.44 -3.15 4.06
CA LEU A 96 9.55 -4.10 3.98
C LEU A 96 9.74 -4.56 2.53
N PRO A 97 10.79 -4.12 1.83
CA PRO A 97 11.07 -4.55 0.46
C PRO A 97 11.57 -5.99 0.42
N LYS A 98 11.39 -6.64 -0.73
CA LYS A 98 11.89 -7.98 -1.03
C LYS A 98 11.51 -9.00 0.07
N ALA A 99 10.27 -8.88 0.59
CA ALA A 99 9.75 -9.80 1.59
C ALA A 99 9.52 -11.18 0.96
N GLU A 100 10.16 -12.22 1.50
CA GLU A 100 10.11 -13.57 0.96
C GLU A 100 9.54 -14.61 1.92
N SER A 101 9.43 -14.28 3.19
CA SER A 101 8.91 -15.20 4.22
C SER A 101 8.43 -14.47 5.47
N SER A 102 7.69 -15.17 6.32
CA SER A 102 7.33 -14.68 7.67
C SER A 102 8.56 -14.34 8.51
N LYS A 103 9.69 -15.04 8.30
CA LYS A 103 10.95 -14.79 9.03
C LYS A 103 11.51 -13.39 8.76
N ASP A 104 11.29 -12.86 7.57
CA ASP A 104 11.73 -11.50 7.22
C ASP A 104 10.88 -10.44 7.93
N ILE A 105 9.60 -10.76 8.20
CA ILE A 105 8.60 -9.83 8.71
C ILE A 105 8.55 -9.80 10.24
N ILE A 106 8.72 -10.94 10.90
CA ILE A 106 8.62 -11.05 12.36
C ILE A 106 9.52 -10.07 13.12
N PRO A 107 10.79 -9.81 12.71
CA PRO A 107 11.59 -8.77 13.36
C PRO A 107 10.99 -7.36 13.23
N VAL A 108 10.35 -7.06 12.09
CA VAL A 108 9.70 -5.76 11.83
C VAL A 108 8.42 -5.61 12.64
N GLU A 109 7.62 -6.69 12.76
CA GLU A 109 6.40 -6.72 13.56
C GLU A 109 6.64 -6.33 15.03
N ARG A 110 7.81 -6.68 15.59
CA ARG A 110 8.20 -6.35 16.97
C ARG A 110 8.29 -4.84 17.24
N LEU A 111 8.35 -4.01 16.21
CA LEU A 111 8.22 -2.56 16.35
C LEU A 111 6.80 -2.13 16.76
N GLY A 112 5.81 -3.02 16.72
CA GLY A 112 4.43 -2.74 17.13
C GLY A 112 3.66 -1.83 16.19
N VAL A 113 4.14 -1.61 14.97
CA VAL A 113 3.51 -0.79 13.92
C VAL A 113 3.06 -1.65 12.73
N PRO A 114 2.10 -1.18 11.91
CA PRO A 114 1.69 -1.86 10.68
C PRO A 114 2.88 -2.17 9.76
N VAL A 115 2.91 -3.39 9.24
CA VAL A 115 3.90 -3.82 8.24
C VAL A 115 3.23 -3.98 6.88
N VAL A 116 3.86 -3.44 5.86
CA VAL A 116 3.47 -3.54 4.44
C VAL A 116 4.60 -4.26 3.69
N PRO A 117 4.54 -5.59 3.56
CA PRO A 117 5.49 -6.32 2.72
C PRO A 117 5.35 -5.92 1.26
N LEU A 118 6.47 -5.60 0.61
CA LEU A 118 6.55 -5.35 -0.82
C LEU A 118 6.95 -6.66 -1.53
N ILE A 119 6.01 -7.20 -2.29
CA ILE A 119 6.17 -8.45 -3.04
C ILE A 119 6.79 -8.13 -4.40
N GLU A 120 8.05 -8.44 -4.55
CA GLU A 120 8.84 -8.06 -5.72
C GLU A 120 9.91 -9.09 -6.10
N THR A 121 9.78 -10.32 -5.57
CA THR A 121 10.62 -11.46 -5.92
C THR A 121 9.76 -12.70 -6.18
N ALA A 122 10.25 -13.65 -6.98
CA ALA A 122 9.59 -14.92 -7.23
C ALA A 122 9.36 -15.71 -5.92
N ALA A 123 10.34 -15.70 -5.02
CA ALA A 123 10.22 -16.33 -3.70
C ALA A 123 9.11 -15.70 -2.85
N GLY A 124 8.96 -14.37 -2.88
CA GLY A 124 7.87 -13.68 -2.20
C GLY A 124 6.49 -14.12 -2.70
N VAL A 125 6.33 -14.30 -4.01
CA VAL A 125 5.06 -14.78 -4.59
C VAL A 125 4.75 -16.21 -4.13
N THR A 126 5.71 -17.11 -4.19
CA THR A 126 5.49 -18.51 -3.80
C THR A 126 5.20 -18.69 -2.30
N ASN A 127 5.57 -17.71 -1.47
CA ASN A 127 5.39 -17.74 -0.02
C ASN A 127 4.28 -16.77 0.49
N LEU A 128 3.42 -16.26 -0.39
CA LEU A 128 2.37 -15.29 -0.02
C LEU A 128 1.53 -15.73 1.17
N LYS A 129 1.19 -17.03 1.27
CA LYS A 129 0.41 -17.57 2.39
C LYS A 129 1.15 -17.39 3.73
N ASP A 130 2.43 -17.69 3.77
CA ASP A 130 3.29 -17.56 4.95
C ASP A 130 3.45 -16.06 5.33
N ILE A 131 3.75 -15.21 4.37
CA ILE A 131 3.85 -13.76 4.53
C ILE A 131 2.57 -13.15 5.12
N CYS A 132 1.41 -13.52 4.57
CA CYS A 132 0.11 -13.02 5.03
C CYS A 132 -0.31 -13.52 6.41
N SER A 133 0.32 -14.58 6.93
CA SER A 133 -0.01 -15.17 8.24
C SER A 133 0.51 -14.35 9.42
N VAL A 134 1.45 -13.43 9.22
CA VAL A 134 2.04 -12.62 10.29
C VAL A 134 1.05 -11.53 10.73
N ASP A 135 0.78 -11.44 12.02
CA ASP A 135 -0.27 -10.55 12.57
C ASP A 135 -0.03 -9.06 12.29
N GLY A 136 1.21 -8.61 12.25
CA GLY A 136 1.59 -7.24 11.95
C GLY A 136 1.36 -6.83 10.49
N VAL A 137 1.17 -7.77 9.57
CA VAL A 137 0.88 -7.48 8.16
C VAL A 137 -0.54 -6.95 8.03
N THR A 138 -0.67 -5.74 7.50
CA THR A 138 -1.97 -5.07 7.33
C THR A 138 -2.44 -5.02 5.88
N ARG A 139 -1.50 -5.02 4.93
CA ARG A 139 -1.73 -5.11 3.48
C ARG A 139 -0.44 -5.52 2.78
N LEU A 140 -0.57 -6.01 1.57
CA LEU A 140 0.56 -6.24 0.68
C LEU A 140 0.76 -5.05 -0.26
N SER A 141 1.96 -4.91 -0.80
CA SER A 141 2.26 -4.06 -1.94
C SER A 141 3.02 -4.85 -3.00
N PHE A 142 3.08 -4.32 -4.22
CA PHE A 142 3.67 -5.00 -5.36
C PHE A 142 4.74 -4.14 -6.02
N GLY A 143 5.92 -4.75 -6.31
CA GLY A 143 7.04 -4.10 -7.00
C GLY A 143 7.32 -4.78 -8.34
N GLU A 144 6.78 -4.23 -9.46
CA GLU A 144 6.91 -4.86 -10.80
C GLU A 144 8.33 -4.81 -11.34
N LEU A 145 9.10 -3.75 -11.06
CA LEU A 145 10.44 -3.59 -11.63
C LEU A 145 11.38 -4.68 -11.14
N ASP A 146 11.48 -4.82 -9.81
CA ASP A 146 12.27 -5.87 -9.18
C ASP A 146 11.72 -7.26 -9.46
N MET A 147 10.39 -7.40 -9.55
CA MET A 147 9.76 -8.66 -9.94
C MET A 147 10.19 -9.10 -11.34
N CYS A 148 10.18 -8.22 -12.32
CA CYS A 148 10.65 -8.54 -13.67
C CYS A 148 12.13 -8.94 -13.69
N LEU A 149 12.96 -8.27 -12.88
CA LEU A 149 14.36 -8.62 -12.69
C LEU A 149 14.50 -10.01 -12.05
N SER A 150 13.79 -10.28 -10.98
CA SER A 150 13.76 -11.57 -10.27
C SER A 150 13.33 -12.74 -11.18
N LEU A 151 12.42 -12.47 -12.10
CA LEU A 151 11.90 -13.46 -13.05
C LEU A 151 12.74 -13.58 -14.31
N GLY A 152 13.72 -12.69 -14.54
CA GLY A 152 14.52 -12.66 -15.77
C GLY A 152 13.71 -12.35 -17.03
N VAL A 153 12.67 -11.52 -16.94
CA VAL A 153 11.78 -11.20 -18.05
C VAL A 153 11.85 -9.74 -18.47
N ASP A 154 11.73 -9.49 -19.79
CA ASP A 154 11.53 -8.13 -20.29
C ASP A 154 10.10 -7.65 -20.00
N ARG A 155 9.98 -6.63 -19.15
CA ARG A 155 8.71 -6.03 -18.71
C ARG A 155 7.81 -5.54 -19.84
N HIS A 156 8.38 -5.25 -21.00
CA HIS A 156 7.63 -4.77 -22.17
C HIS A 156 7.03 -5.88 -22.99
N SER A 157 7.49 -7.12 -22.80
CA SER A 157 7.01 -8.29 -23.53
C SER A 157 5.56 -8.65 -23.18
N LYS A 158 4.86 -9.27 -24.12
CA LYS A 158 3.49 -9.78 -23.89
C LYS A 158 3.45 -10.89 -22.83
N GLY A 159 4.50 -11.72 -22.77
CA GLY A 159 4.63 -12.79 -21.79
C GLY A 159 4.75 -12.24 -20.37
N ALA A 160 5.65 -11.27 -20.15
CA ALA A 160 5.81 -10.61 -18.87
C ALA A 160 4.51 -9.95 -18.39
N LYS A 161 3.79 -9.25 -19.26
CA LYS A 161 2.49 -8.63 -18.90
C LYS A 161 1.45 -9.66 -18.41
N ARG A 162 1.42 -10.85 -19.00
CA ARG A 162 0.53 -11.94 -18.55
C ARG A 162 0.96 -12.45 -17.18
N LEU A 163 2.26 -12.72 -17.00
CA LEU A 163 2.82 -13.20 -15.73
C LEU A 163 2.63 -12.19 -14.60
N ILE A 164 2.89 -10.93 -14.85
CA ILE A 164 2.68 -9.84 -13.89
C ILE A 164 1.20 -9.70 -13.49
N ASN A 165 0.26 -9.86 -14.41
CA ASN A 165 -1.17 -9.85 -14.08
C ASN A 165 -1.58 -11.09 -13.28
N HIS A 166 -0.98 -12.25 -13.54
CA HIS A 166 -1.18 -13.44 -12.70
C HIS A 166 -0.68 -13.18 -11.26
N ILE A 167 0.51 -12.61 -11.10
CA ILE A 167 1.05 -12.25 -9.78
C ILE A 167 0.14 -11.25 -9.05
N ARG A 168 -0.41 -10.25 -9.74
CA ARG A 168 -1.42 -9.36 -9.16
C ARG A 168 -2.63 -10.13 -8.62
N ALA A 169 -3.13 -11.11 -9.40
CA ALA A 169 -4.24 -11.96 -8.98
C ALA A 169 -3.90 -12.75 -7.70
N GLU A 170 -2.72 -13.37 -7.64
CA GLU A 170 -2.24 -14.08 -6.45
C GLU A 170 -2.17 -13.16 -5.22
N ILE A 171 -1.60 -11.96 -5.37
CA ILE A 171 -1.53 -10.97 -4.29
C ILE A 171 -2.94 -10.60 -3.79
N CYS A 172 -3.91 -10.39 -4.67
CA CYS A 172 -5.29 -10.09 -4.30
C CYS A 172 -5.97 -11.26 -3.59
N LEU A 173 -5.82 -12.49 -4.11
CA LEU A 173 -6.40 -13.70 -3.53
C LEU A 173 -5.88 -13.94 -2.11
N HIS A 174 -4.55 -13.89 -1.92
CA HIS A 174 -3.93 -14.08 -0.62
C HIS A 174 -4.28 -12.96 0.36
N SER A 175 -4.32 -11.70 -0.08
CA SER A 175 -4.76 -10.56 0.75
C SER A 175 -6.19 -10.77 1.24
N ARG A 176 -7.12 -11.18 0.38
CA ARG A 176 -8.51 -11.44 0.76
C ARG A 176 -8.67 -12.64 1.67
N ALA A 177 -7.98 -13.75 1.36
CA ALA A 177 -8.01 -14.97 2.21
C ALA A 177 -7.52 -14.68 3.63
N ALA A 178 -6.49 -13.85 3.77
CA ALA A 178 -5.94 -13.44 5.06
C ALA A 178 -6.68 -12.24 5.70
N LYS A 179 -7.76 -11.74 5.09
CA LYS A 179 -8.54 -10.57 5.55
C LYS A 179 -7.69 -9.31 5.73
N LEU A 180 -6.68 -9.13 4.88
CA LEU A 180 -5.88 -7.93 4.82
C LEU A 180 -6.65 -6.80 4.09
N ASN A 181 -6.19 -5.56 4.29
CA ASN A 181 -6.65 -4.44 3.47
C ASN A 181 -6.30 -4.68 2.00
N PRO A 182 -7.04 -4.07 1.04
CA PRO A 182 -6.71 -4.15 -0.38
C PRO A 182 -5.25 -3.77 -0.64
N PRO A 183 -4.51 -4.52 -1.48
CA PRO A 183 -3.11 -4.27 -1.75
C PRO A 183 -2.87 -2.97 -2.52
N LEU A 184 -1.63 -2.47 -2.51
CA LEU A 184 -1.17 -1.34 -3.30
C LEU A 184 -0.44 -1.83 -4.56
N ASP A 185 -0.84 -1.32 -5.72
CA ASP A 185 -0.13 -1.61 -6.98
C ASP A 185 1.20 -0.85 -7.04
N THR A 186 2.04 -1.27 -7.93
CA THR A 186 3.42 -0.84 -8.14
C THR A 186 3.53 0.62 -8.61
N VAL A 187 4.72 1.18 -8.54
CA VAL A 187 5.06 2.49 -9.11
C VAL A 187 4.88 2.52 -10.64
N TYR A 188 4.55 3.70 -11.18
CA TYR A 188 4.56 3.98 -12.61
C TYR A 188 5.70 4.95 -12.94
N PRO A 189 6.80 4.46 -13.56
CA PRO A 189 8.02 5.27 -13.69
C PRO A 189 7.87 6.52 -14.53
N ASN A 190 7.03 6.49 -15.58
CA ASN A 190 6.77 7.68 -16.40
C ASN A 190 5.67 8.55 -15.78
N PHE A 191 6.03 9.38 -14.82
CA PHE A 191 5.07 10.26 -14.13
C PHE A 191 4.49 11.39 -15.04
N GLN A 192 4.96 11.54 -16.27
CA GLN A 192 4.40 12.47 -17.27
C GLN A 192 3.28 11.82 -18.07
N ASP A 193 3.21 10.50 -18.15
CA ASP A 193 2.17 9.75 -18.86
C ASP A 193 0.97 9.44 -17.95
N ALA A 194 0.15 10.45 -17.71
CA ALA A 194 -1.07 10.31 -16.91
C ALA A 194 -2.09 9.35 -17.53
N ALA A 195 -2.16 9.27 -18.87
CA ALA A 195 -3.12 8.42 -19.56
C ALA A 195 -2.75 6.93 -19.41
N GLY A 196 -1.49 6.58 -19.64
CA GLY A 196 -0.98 5.22 -19.43
C GLY A 196 -1.09 4.79 -17.96
N PHE A 197 -0.78 5.69 -17.04
CA PHE A 197 -0.93 5.44 -15.60
C PHE A 197 -2.39 5.17 -15.23
N ARG A 198 -3.33 6.01 -15.69
CA ARG A 198 -4.78 5.82 -15.48
C ARG A 198 -5.27 4.47 -15.98
N LYS A 199 -4.83 4.06 -17.18
CA LYS A 199 -5.20 2.76 -17.75
C LYS A 199 -4.74 1.61 -16.86
N ARG A 200 -3.52 1.70 -16.33
CA ARG A 200 -2.96 0.70 -15.41
C ARG A 200 -3.71 0.64 -14.09
N LEU A 201 -3.98 1.80 -13.49
CA LEU A 201 -4.73 1.90 -12.23
C LEU A 201 -6.14 1.33 -12.35
N LYS A 202 -6.84 1.56 -13.47
CA LYS A 202 -8.15 0.95 -13.72
C LYS A 202 -8.08 -0.57 -13.70
N LEU A 203 -7.11 -1.16 -14.41
CA LEU A 203 -6.89 -2.61 -14.37
C LEU A 203 -6.61 -3.11 -12.95
N ALA A 204 -5.75 -2.44 -12.20
CA ALA A 204 -5.44 -2.80 -10.82
C ALA A 204 -6.70 -2.73 -9.92
N LYS A 205 -7.51 -1.67 -10.04
CA LYS A 205 -8.79 -1.53 -9.32
C LYS A 205 -9.75 -2.68 -9.65
N GLU A 206 -9.91 -3.00 -10.93
CA GLU A 206 -10.75 -4.12 -11.41
C GLU A 206 -10.28 -5.47 -10.86
N MET A 207 -8.98 -5.62 -10.60
CA MET A 207 -8.39 -6.82 -9.98
C MET A 207 -8.51 -6.84 -8.44
N GLY A 208 -8.95 -5.74 -7.80
CA GLY A 208 -9.16 -5.67 -6.35
C GLY A 208 -8.06 -4.97 -5.55
N PHE A 209 -7.14 -4.26 -6.21
CA PHE A 209 -6.22 -3.35 -5.52
C PHE A 209 -6.99 -2.13 -4.97
N GLY A 210 -6.48 -1.56 -3.87
CA GLY A 210 -7.10 -0.40 -3.20
C GLY A 210 -6.39 0.93 -3.46
N GLY A 211 -5.24 0.90 -4.16
CA GLY A 211 -4.42 2.08 -4.42
C GLY A 211 -3.12 1.73 -5.12
N SER A 212 -2.19 2.68 -5.14
CA SER A 212 -0.90 2.54 -5.82
C SER A 212 0.22 3.26 -5.09
N LEU A 213 1.44 2.74 -5.25
CA LEU A 213 2.68 3.43 -4.95
C LEU A 213 2.90 4.58 -5.94
N CYS A 214 3.36 5.74 -5.47
CA CYS A 214 3.62 6.94 -6.26
C CYS A 214 5.04 7.44 -6.03
N ILE A 215 5.68 7.91 -7.08
CA ILE A 215 7.04 8.49 -7.04
C ILE A 215 7.05 10.00 -7.32
N HIS A 216 5.90 10.57 -7.65
CA HIS A 216 5.78 12.00 -7.94
C HIS A 216 4.39 12.53 -7.53
N PRO A 217 4.28 13.76 -6.96
CA PRO A 217 2.99 14.34 -6.56
C PRO A 217 1.94 14.42 -7.67
N LYS A 218 2.34 14.65 -8.93
CA LYS A 218 1.41 14.65 -10.08
C LYS A 218 0.63 13.35 -10.27
N GLN A 219 1.09 12.25 -9.70
CA GLN A 219 0.40 10.96 -9.77
C GLN A 219 -0.79 10.86 -8.82
N LEU A 220 -0.81 11.68 -7.75
CA LEU A 220 -1.82 11.59 -6.69
C LEU A 220 -3.23 11.84 -7.22
N GLU A 221 -3.41 12.90 -8.02
CA GLU A 221 -4.70 13.23 -8.64
C GLU A 221 -5.25 12.06 -9.46
N VAL A 222 -4.38 11.43 -10.29
CA VAL A 222 -4.78 10.28 -11.12
C VAL A 222 -5.19 9.07 -10.27
N VAL A 223 -4.46 8.81 -9.18
CA VAL A 223 -4.78 7.71 -8.24
C VAL A 223 -6.11 7.98 -7.56
N HIS A 224 -6.31 9.18 -7.03
CA HIS A 224 -7.54 9.54 -6.33
C HIS A 224 -8.75 9.46 -7.25
N ASP A 225 -8.65 10.00 -8.47
CA ASP A 225 -9.73 9.97 -9.45
C ASP A 225 -10.13 8.52 -9.85
N VAL A 226 -9.16 7.61 -9.95
CA VAL A 226 -9.46 6.21 -10.27
C VAL A 226 -10.02 5.44 -9.07
N PHE A 227 -9.43 5.61 -7.87
CA PHE A 227 -9.78 4.79 -6.72
C PHE A 227 -10.90 5.39 -5.85
N MET A 228 -11.25 6.66 -6.00
CA MET A 228 -12.45 7.17 -5.32
C MET A 228 -13.72 6.49 -5.85
N PRO A 229 -14.67 6.15 -4.97
CA PRO A 229 -15.99 5.74 -5.40
C PRO A 229 -16.66 6.85 -6.18
N LYS A 230 -17.35 6.51 -7.24
CA LYS A 230 -18.11 7.49 -8.02
C LYS A 230 -19.37 7.94 -7.27
N PRO A 231 -19.88 9.15 -7.54
CA PRO A 231 -21.11 9.65 -6.92
C PRO A 231 -22.29 8.70 -7.07
N GLU A 232 -22.44 8.06 -8.25
CA GLU A 232 -23.48 7.07 -8.53
C GLU A 232 -23.34 5.82 -7.66
N ASP A 233 -22.10 5.30 -7.48
CA ASP A 233 -21.82 4.13 -6.65
C ASP A 233 -22.15 4.43 -5.17
N LEU A 234 -21.81 5.64 -4.71
CA LEU A 234 -22.14 6.08 -3.34
C LEU A 234 -23.63 6.23 -3.13
N ALA A 235 -24.34 6.81 -4.10
CA ALA A 235 -25.78 6.97 -4.04
C ALA A 235 -26.48 5.60 -4.01
N TRP A 236 -26.05 4.67 -4.84
CA TRP A 236 -26.51 3.30 -4.84
C TRP A 236 -26.23 2.59 -3.51
N ALA A 237 -25.00 2.66 -3.01
CA ALA A 237 -24.62 2.03 -1.75
C ALA A 237 -25.41 2.55 -0.56
N LYS A 238 -25.70 3.87 -0.51
CA LYS A 238 -26.57 4.46 0.50
C LYS A 238 -27.99 3.89 0.43
N ARG A 239 -28.58 3.82 -0.78
CA ARG A 239 -29.93 3.25 -0.94
C ARG A 239 -30.01 1.79 -0.48
N VAL A 240 -29.02 0.96 -0.83
CA VAL A 240 -28.93 -0.44 -0.40
C VAL A 240 -28.85 -0.53 1.13
N VAL A 241 -27.92 0.22 1.76
CA VAL A 241 -27.75 0.19 3.23
C VAL A 241 -28.98 0.76 3.96
N ASP A 242 -29.62 1.80 3.44
CA ASP A 242 -30.84 2.34 4.04
C ASP A 242 -32.02 1.36 3.92
N ALA A 243 -32.12 0.62 2.80
CA ALA A 243 -33.12 -0.41 2.63
C ALA A 243 -32.96 -1.58 3.62
N THR A 244 -31.72 -1.93 4.04
CA THR A 244 -31.49 -2.96 5.06
C THR A 244 -32.11 -2.61 6.42
N LYS A 245 -32.21 -1.31 6.76
CA LYS A 245 -32.86 -0.85 8.00
C LYS A 245 -34.34 -1.19 8.01
N LYS A 246 -34.97 -1.25 6.82
CA LYS A 246 -36.42 -1.53 6.65
C LYS A 246 -36.68 -3.02 6.47
N PHE A 247 -35.87 -3.72 5.70
CA PHE A 247 -36.08 -5.11 5.30
C PHE A 247 -35.21 -6.13 6.07
N GLY A 248 -34.29 -5.66 6.92
CA GLY A 248 -33.31 -6.51 7.58
C GLY A 248 -32.21 -6.99 6.62
N ASN A 249 -31.47 -8.02 7.03
CA ASN A 249 -30.44 -8.65 6.20
C ASN A 249 -30.96 -9.80 5.33
N SER A 250 -32.30 -9.93 5.20
CA SER A 250 -32.94 -10.91 4.33
C SER A 250 -32.84 -10.47 2.86
N VAL A 251 -33.00 -11.39 1.94
CA VAL A 251 -33.09 -11.08 0.50
C VAL A 251 -34.30 -10.19 0.23
N PHE A 252 -34.08 -9.08 -0.47
CA PHE A 252 -35.14 -8.17 -0.90
C PHE A 252 -34.89 -7.64 -2.32
N GLN A 253 -35.84 -6.93 -2.89
CA GLN A 253 -35.69 -6.29 -4.19
C GLN A 253 -35.55 -4.78 -4.03
N LEU A 254 -34.58 -4.18 -4.73
CA LEU A 254 -34.36 -2.73 -4.83
C LEU A 254 -34.07 -2.36 -6.28
N ASP A 255 -34.81 -1.38 -6.82
CA ASP A 255 -34.64 -0.88 -8.20
C ASP A 255 -34.69 -2.00 -9.28
N GLY A 256 -35.44 -3.08 -9.02
CA GLY A 256 -35.55 -4.23 -9.93
C GLY A 256 -34.48 -5.30 -9.76
N GLU A 257 -33.51 -5.09 -8.90
CA GLU A 257 -32.42 -6.03 -8.64
C GLU A 257 -32.62 -6.77 -7.31
N MET A 258 -32.16 -8.02 -7.25
CA MET A 258 -32.13 -8.80 -6.03
C MET A 258 -30.96 -8.35 -5.15
N ILE A 259 -31.27 -7.95 -3.94
CA ILE A 259 -30.26 -7.55 -2.93
C ILE A 259 -30.17 -8.66 -1.90
N ASP A 260 -29.01 -9.30 -1.85
CA ASP A 260 -28.66 -10.33 -0.89
C ASP A 260 -27.46 -9.90 -0.01
N LYS A 261 -27.04 -10.77 0.88
CA LYS A 261 -25.93 -10.47 1.81
C LYS A 261 -24.64 -10.02 1.12
N PRO A 262 -24.13 -10.66 0.04
CA PRO A 262 -22.97 -10.18 -0.71
C PRO A 262 -23.14 -8.75 -1.24
N VAL A 263 -24.31 -8.41 -1.77
CA VAL A 263 -24.60 -7.07 -2.29
C VAL A 263 -24.61 -6.03 -1.17
N ILE A 264 -25.19 -6.37 -0.02
CA ILE A 264 -25.18 -5.50 1.17
C ILE A 264 -23.75 -5.26 1.66
N GLU A 265 -22.95 -6.32 1.77
CA GLU A 265 -21.55 -6.21 2.19
C GLU A 265 -20.72 -5.36 1.20
N HIS A 266 -20.99 -5.49 -0.10
CA HIS A 266 -20.35 -4.65 -1.13
C HIS A 266 -20.74 -3.18 -0.97
N ALA A 267 -22.02 -2.87 -0.80
CA ALA A 267 -22.49 -1.51 -0.56
C ALA A 267 -21.88 -0.89 0.71
N GLN A 268 -21.80 -1.66 1.80
CA GLN A 268 -21.13 -1.22 3.02
C GLN A 268 -19.62 -0.96 2.82
N ALA A 269 -18.96 -1.76 1.98
CA ALA A 269 -17.54 -1.56 1.65
C ALA A 269 -17.34 -0.25 0.89
N ILE A 270 -18.17 0.06 -0.11
CA ILE A 270 -18.13 1.33 -0.87
C ILE A 270 -18.29 2.54 0.07
N LEU A 271 -19.21 2.48 1.03
CA LEU A 271 -19.41 3.59 1.98
C LEU A 271 -18.19 3.76 2.91
N LYS A 272 -17.60 2.67 3.37
CA LYS A 272 -16.37 2.72 4.18
C LYS A 272 -15.18 3.31 3.43
N GLU A 273 -15.17 3.22 2.11
CA GLU A 273 -14.12 3.82 1.27
C GLU A 273 -14.12 5.35 1.33
N THR A 274 -15.27 5.99 1.61
CA THR A 274 -15.34 7.46 1.74
C THR A 274 -14.73 7.97 3.03
N ASP A 275 -14.66 7.14 4.07
CA ASP A 275 -14.09 7.50 5.37
C ASP A 275 -12.55 7.50 5.35
N GLY A 276 -11.95 7.35 4.15
CA GLY A 276 -10.52 7.31 3.92
C GLY A 276 -9.83 8.61 4.34
N VAL A 277 -9.24 8.57 5.52
CA VAL A 277 -8.52 9.67 6.15
C VAL A 277 -7.11 9.76 5.56
N VAL A 278 -6.66 10.99 5.28
CA VAL A 278 -5.24 11.30 5.14
C VAL A 278 -4.58 11.03 6.49
N ILE A 279 -3.80 9.95 6.58
CA ILE A 279 -3.29 9.42 7.86
C ILE A 279 -2.10 10.23 8.38
N THR A 280 -1.49 11.02 7.50
CA THR A 280 -0.26 11.80 7.76
C THR A 280 -0.52 13.21 8.29
N ARG A 281 -1.77 13.59 8.53
CA ARG A 281 -2.15 14.87 9.17
C ARG A 281 -2.47 14.70 10.64
#